data_6bffdd616f296ad4459ad68e552c791c
#
_entry.id   6bffdd616f296ad4459ad68e552c791c
#
_cell.length_a   1.000
_cell.length_b   1.000
_cell.length_c   1.000
_cell.angle_alpha   90.00
_cell.angle_beta   90.00
_cell.angle_gamma   90.00
#
_symmetry.space_group_name_H-M   'P 1'
#
loop_
_entity.id
_entity.type
_entity.pdbx_description
1 polymer ?
#
loop_
_entity_poly.entity_id
_entity_poly.type
_entity_poly.pdbx_seq_one_letter_code
_entity_poly.pdbx_strand_id
1 'polypeptide(L)'
;MAISQPLILLVSTLFVFMLSSPKYTNADPPTDIFLLAGQSNMAGRGGVHHGAWDRFVPPESQPSPDILRLNSQDSWEVAHEPLHEDIDVGKTFGVGPGMAFARGIESLGGSRFGVIGLVPCAVGGTKIIQWGRGTALYGQLVRRAKVAMQEGGKIRAMLWYQGESDTVRIEDAEAYKGRMEKFIGDLRSDLAHPSLFIIQVHISSSYFSIAIVLMHTLSSTTTTTTTSSNVIPLS
;
A
#
# COMPACT_ATOMS: atom_id res chain seq x y z
N MET A 1 28.66 7.83 59.30
CA MET A 1 28.20 6.62 58.57
C MET A 1 27.91 7.02 57.15
N ALA A 2 28.80 6.69 56.24
CA ALA A 2 28.68 7.06 54.82
C ALA A 2 27.95 5.93 54.07
N ILE A 3 26.80 6.26 53.49
CA ILE A 3 26.03 5.31 52.68
C ILE A 3 26.67 5.28 51.29
N SER A 4 27.09 4.09 50.89
CA SER A 4 27.92 3.81 49.74
C SER A 4 27.21 4.10 48.40
N GLN A 5 27.88 4.84 47.55
CA GLN A 5 27.49 5.29 46.21
C GLN A 5 27.15 4.20 45.13
N PRO A 6 27.39 2.89 45.28
CA PRO A 6 27.14 1.95 44.20
C PRO A 6 25.67 1.53 44.00
N LEU A 7 24.78 1.82 44.98
CA LEU A 7 23.39 1.38 44.88
C LEU A 7 22.51 2.26 43.98
N ILE A 8 22.87 3.55 43.80
CA ILE A 8 22.12 4.50 42.99
C ILE A 8 22.39 4.29 41.47
N LEU A 9 23.60 3.84 41.13
CA LEU A 9 23.95 3.59 39.70
C LEU A 9 23.30 2.32 39.17
N LEU A 10 23.00 1.33 39.99
CA LEU A 10 22.35 0.09 39.55
C LEU A 10 20.86 0.27 39.28
N VAL A 11 20.20 1.18 39.97
CA VAL A 11 18.77 1.47 39.78
C VAL A 11 18.54 2.31 38.55
N SER A 12 19.45 3.23 38.19
CA SER A 12 19.32 4.06 36.99
C SER A 12 19.57 3.28 35.71
N THR A 13 20.43 2.28 35.66
CA THR A 13 20.67 1.41 34.52
C THR A 13 19.53 0.41 34.28
N LEU A 14 18.84 -0.03 35.34
CA LEU A 14 17.67 -0.91 35.21
C LEU A 14 16.43 -0.17 34.66
N PHE A 15 16.31 1.14 34.94
CA PHE A 15 15.16 1.94 34.51
C PHE A 15 15.22 2.34 33.03
N VAL A 16 16.43 2.47 32.46
CA VAL A 16 16.60 2.75 31.00
C VAL A 16 16.32 1.51 30.16
N PHE A 17 16.47 0.30 30.70
CA PHE A 17 16.16 -0.94 29.98
C PHE A 17 14.66 -1.27 29.93
N MET A 18 13.84 -0.65 30.77
CA MET A 18 12.38 -0.88 30.78
C MET A 18 11.58 0.03 29.85
N LEU A 19 12.20 1.00 29.16
CA LEU A 19 11.51 1.92 28.24
C LEU A 19 11.55 1.49 26.77
N SER A 20 12.25 0.43 26.44
CA SER A 20 12.17 -0.23 25.12
C SER A 20 11.41 -1.56 25.28
N SER A 21 10.11 -1.47 25.51
CA SER A 21 9.27 -2.65 25.28
C SER A 21 9.33 -2.96 23.79
N PRO A 22 9.87 -4.13 23.38
CA PRO A 22 9.71 -4.55 22.01
C PRO A 22 8.20 -4.67 21.78
N LYS A 23 7.68 -3.99 20.75
CA LYS A 23 6.31 -4.21 20.26
C LYS A 23 6.31 -5.60 19.62
N TYR A 24 6.16 -6.62 20.43
CA TYR A 24 5.97 -7.98 19.93
C TYR A 24 4.57 -8.09 19.33
N THR A 25 4.46 -7.94 18.04
CA THR A 25 3.55 -8.76 17.27
C THR A 25 4.24 -10.12 17.09
N ASN A 26 3.58 -11.22 17.43
CA ASN A 26 4.12 -12.59 17.27
C ASN A 26 4.23 -13.03 15.81
N ALA A 27 4.25 -12.10 14.86
CA ALA A 27 4.37 -12.35 13.43
C ALA A 27 5.78 -11.95 12.98
N ASP A 28 6.40 -12.78 12.17
CA ASP A 28 7.64 -12.43 11.49
C ASP A 28 7.44 -11.16 10.65
N PRO A 29 8.47 -10.30 10.51
CA PRO A 29 8.37 -9.11 9.69
C PRO A 29 8.07 -9.48 8.23
N PRO A 30 7.32 -8.65 7.48
CA PRO A 30 6.97 -8.97 6.11
C PRO A 30 8.22 -9.01 5.22
N THR A 31 8.29 -10.03 4.39
CA THR A 31 9.35 -10.22 3.40
C THR A 31 9.00 -9.64 2.03
N ASP A 32 7.69 -9.61 1.71
CA ASP A 32 7.15 -9.25 0.41
C ASP A 32 6.15 -8.10 0.56
N ILE A 33 6.57 -6.88 0.18
CA ILE A 33 5.85 -5.65 0.43
C ILE A 33 5.11 -5.18 -0.82
N PHE A 34 3.85 -4.77 -0.64
CA PHE A 34 3.02 -4.18 -1.68
C PHE A 34 2.52 -2.81 -1.23
N LEU A 35 2.79 -1.78 -2.04
CA LEU A 35 2.29 -0.43 -1.79
C LEU A 35 0.88 -0.33 -2.35
N LEU A 36 -0.05 0.22 -1.58
CA LEU A 36 -1.45 0.42 -1.99
C LEU A 36 -1.70 1.92 -2.12
N ALA A 37 -1.58 2.47 -3.33
CA ALA A 37 -1.66 3.90 -3.60
C ALA A 37 -2.75 4.24 -4.62
N GLY A 38 -3.22 5.48 -4.59
CA GLY A 38 -4.31 5.94 -5.44
C GLY A 38 -5.37 6.71 -4.68
N GLN A 39 -6.65 6.53 -5.04
CA GLN A 39 -7.74 7.28 -4.41
C GLN A 39 -8.79 6.38 -3.72
N SER A 40 -10.01 6.86 -3.62
CA SER A 40 -11.08 6.27 -2.80
C SER A 40 -11.34 4.79 -3.06
N ASN A 41 -11.27 4.33 -4.31
CA ASN A 41 -11.50 2.92 -4.63
C ASN A 41 -10.36 2.02 -4.16
N MET A 42 -9.11 2.51 -4.16
CA MET A 42 -8.00 1.81 -3.50
C MET A 42 -8.13 1.83 -1.98
N ALA A 43 -8.56 2.97 -1.41
CA ALA A 43 -8.73 3.10 0.04
C ALA A 43 -9.87 2.22 0.60
N GLY A 44 -10.80 1.79 -0.26
CA GLY A 44 -11.92 0.92 0.07
C GLY A 44 -13.25 1.64 0.20
N ARG A 45 -14.23 1.20 -0.60
CA ARG A 45 -15.62 1.67 -0.57
C ARG A 45 -16.63 0.53 -0.62
N GLY A 46 -16.17 -0.73 -0.66
CA GLY A 46 -17.04 -1.89 -0.65
C GLY A 46 -17.86 -1.94 0.64
N GLY A 47 -19.19 -2.10 0.50
CA GLY A 47 -20.12 -2.13 1.62
C GLY A 47 -20.40 -0.76 2.25
N VAL A 48 -19.94 0.37 1.65
CA VAL A 48 -20.27 1.72 2.15
C VAL A 48 -21.54 2.22 1.49
N HIS A 49 -22.59 2.41 2.31
CA HIS A 49 -23.89 2.91 1.91
C HIS A 49 -24.29 4.12 2.76
N HIS A 50 -24.68 5.22 2.13
CA HIS A 50 -25.09 6.46 2.83
C HIS A 50 -24.08 6.96 3.87
N GLY A 51 -22.78 6.80 3.60
CA GLY A 51 -21.72 7.25 4.51
C GLY A 51 -21.44 6.31 5.69
N ALA A 52 -22.04 5.13 5.74
CA ALA A 52 -21.79 4.09 6.73
C ALA A 52 -21.35 2.79 6.07
N TRP A 53 -20.41 2.08 6.69
CA TRP A 53 -19.98 0.76 6.25
C TRP A 53 -20.86 -0.31 6.91
N ASP A 54 -21.33 -1.29 6.12
CA ASP A 54 -22.17 -2.41 6.59
C ASP A 54 -21.37 -3.45 7.40
N ARG A 55 -20.03 -3.32 7.45
CA ARG A 55 -19.08 -4.20 8.14
C ARG A 55 -19.02 -5.64 7.56
N PHE A 56 -19.57 -5.86 6.40
CA PHE A 56 -19.43 -7.14 5.72
C PHE A 56 -18.04 -7.21 5.08
N VAL A 57 -17.26 -8.23 5.48
CA VAL A 57 -15.95 -8.55 4.90
C VAL A 57 -16.08 -9.85 4.13
N PRO A 58 -15.94 -9.83 2.79
CA PRO A 58 -16.03 -11.02 1.95
C PRO A 58 -14.98 -12.08 2.32
N PRO A 59 -15.22 -13.37 2.02
CA PRO A 59 -14.28 -14.46 2.34
C PRO A 59 -12.86 -14.23 1.81
N GLU A 60 -12.74 -13.67 0.60
CA GLU A 60 -11.46 -13.33 -0.05
C GLU A 60 -10.71 -12.16 0.59
N SER A 61 -11.34 -11.42 1.50
CA SER A 61 -10.75 -10.28 2.22
C SER A 61 -10.60 -10.54 3.72
N GLN A 62 -10.83 -11.78 4.18
CA GLN A 62 -10.67 -12.14 5.59
C GLN A 62 -9.19 -12.09 6.02
N PRO A 63 -8.90 -11.70 7.26
CA PRO A 63 -7.53 -11.68 7.79
C PRO A 63 -6.80 -13.03 7.66
N SER A 64 -5.47 -12.93 7.52
CA SER A 64 -4.54 -14.06 7.60
C SER A 64 -3.36 -13.66 8.48
N PRO A 65 -2.80 -14.57 9.30
CA PRO A 65 -1.62 -14.26 10.12
C PRO A 65 -0.39 -13.91 9.28
N ASP A 66 -0.34 -14.37 8.01
CA ASP A 66 0.76 -14.13 7.09
C ASP A 66 0.55 -12.88 6.21
N ILE A 67 -0.49 -12.10 6.47
CA ILE A 67 -0.75 -10.82 5.79
C ILE A 67 -0.78 -9.70 6.83
N LEU A 68 0.20 -8.82 6.77
CA LEU A 68 0.34 -7.68 7.67
C LEU A 68 0.02 -6.38 6.95
N ARG A 69 -0.43 -5.36 7.69
CA ARG A 69 -0.53 -3.98 7.21
C ARG A 69 0.36 -3.06 8.04
N LEU A 70 0.95 -2.06 7.39
CA LEU A 70 1.64 -0.98 8.07
C LEU A 70 0.60 0.07 8.48
N ASN A 71 0.37 0.25 9.79
CA ASN A 71 -0.58 1.24 10.30
C ASN A 71 -0.04 2.68 10.25
N SER A 72 -0.80 3.67 10.72
CA SER A 72 -0.40 5.08 10.72
C SER A 72 0.74 5.38 11.70
N GLN A 73 0.99 4.52 12.70
CA GLN A 73 2.07 4.61 13.65
C GLN A 73 3.36 3.91 13.16
N ASP A 74 3.41 3.54 11.87
CA ASP A 74 4.54 2.83 11.26
C ASP A 74 4.85 1.48 11.95
N SER A 75 3.82 0.80 12.43
CA SER A 75 3.93 -0.52 13.04
C SER A 75 3.18 -1.56 12.21
N TRP A 76 3.77 -2.75 12.10
CA TRP A 76 3.12 -3.87 11.44
C TRP A 76 2.10 -4.53 12.38
N GLU A 77 0.94 -4.85 11.85
CA GLU A 77 -0.13 -5.59 12.51
C GLU A 77 -0.83 -6.51 11.52
N VAL A 78 -1.55 -7.51 12.01
CA VAL A 78 -2.33 -8.39 11.13
C VAL A 78 -3.31 -7.54 10.31
N ALA A 79 -3.25 -7.71 8.99
CA ALA A 79 -4.07 -6.91 8.09
C ALA A 79 -5.56 -7.26 8.22
N HIS A 80 -6.39 -6.23 8.26
CA HIS A 80 -7.85 -6.33 8.32
C HIS A 80 -8.50 -5.18 7.56
N GLU A 81 -9.72 -5.37 7.10
CA GLU A 81 -10.51 -4.27 6.53
C GLU A 81 -11.14 -3.41 7.64
N PRO A 82 -11.26 -2.11 7.42
CA PRO A 82 -10.79 -1.32 6.27
C PRO A 82 -9.29 -1.02 6.34
N LEU A 83 -8.54 -1.38 5.31
CA LEU A 83 -7.07 -1.22 5.32
C LEU A 83 -6.57 0.22 5.51
N HIS A 84 -7.36 1.23 5.14
CA HIS A 84 -6.95 2.64 5.12
C HIS A 84 -7.63 3.49 6.21
N GLU A 85 -8.28 2.90 7.21
CA GLU A 85 -9.10 3.63 8.19
C GLU A 85 -8.32 4.68 8.99
N ASP A 86 -7.04 4.43 9.26
CA ASP A 86 -6.12 5.30 9.99
C ASP A 86 -5.16 6.11 9.08
N ILE A 87 -5.30 5.99 7.76
CA ILE A 87 -4.42 6.64 6.76
C ILE A 87 -5.07 7.86 6.13
N ASP A 88 -6.30 7.75 5.63
CA ASP A 88 -7.07 8.84 5.01
C ASP A 88 -8.19 9.29 5.98
N VAL A 89 -7.79 9.76 7.14
CA VAL A 89 -8.70 10.10 8.26
C VAL A 89 -9.82 11.06 7.88
N GLY A 90 -10.97 10.91 8.53
CA GLY A 90 -12.14 11.79 8.33
C GLY A 90 -13.06 11.34 7.19
N LYS A 91 -12.86 10.15 6.63
CA LYS A 91 -13.75 9.53 5.63
C LYS A 91 -14.28 8.19 6.11
N THR A 92 -15.37 7.72 5.50
CA THR A 92 -15.89 6.38 5.74
C THR A 92 -15.22 5.41 4.78
N PHE A 93 -14.69 4.33 5.33
CA PHE A 93 -14.05 3.25 4.60
C PHE A 93 -14.86 1.96 4.71
N GLY A 94 -14.66 1.09 3.75
CA GLY A 94 -15.11 -0.27 3.69
C GLY A 94 -14.06 -1.15 3.03
N VAL A 95 -14.46 -2.23 2.41
CA VAL A 95 -13.56 -3.18 1.77
C VAL A 95 -12.89 -2.56 0.55
N GLY A 96 -11.57 -2.73 0.46
CA GLY A 96 -10.73 -2.35 -0.68
C GLY A 96 -10.19 -3.56 -1.44
N PRO A 97 -9.43 -3.34 -2.54
CA PRO A 97 -8.87 -4.44 -3.32
C PRO A 97 -7.63 -5.08 -2.66
N GLY A 98 -7.05 -4.45 -1.63
CA GLY A 98 -5.76 -4.84 -1.08
C GLY A 98 -5.75 -6.21 -0.42
N MET A 99 -6.76 -6.52 0.41
CA MET A 99 -6.85 -7.83 1.08
C MET A 99 -7.11 -8.96 0.10
N ALA A 100 -8.08 -8.80 -0.82
CA ALA A 100 -8.36 -9.80 -1.84
C ALA A 100 -7.14 -10.08 -2.72
N PHE A 101 -6.37 -9.04 -3.08
CA PHE A 101 -5.11 -9.18 -3.80
C PHE A 101 -4.09 -10.01 -2.97
N ALA A 102 -3.88 -9.66 -1.71
CA ALA A 102 -2.91 -10.36 -0.84
C ALA A 102 -3.31 -11.82 -0.63
N ARG A 103 -4.58 -12.12 -0.39
CA ARG A 103 -5.11 -13.47 -0.29
C ARG A 103 -4.93 -14.26 -1.59
N GLY A 104 -5.10 -13.61 -2.75
CA GLY A 104 -4.80 -14.20 -4.05
C GLY A 104 -3.32 -14.56 -4.21
N ILE A 105 -2.41 -13.65 -3.82
CA ILE A 105 -0.96 -13.92 -3.81
C ILE A 105 -0.61 -15.08 -2.87
N GLU A 106 -1.14 -15.07 -1.65
CA GLU A 106 -0.93 -16.12 -0.65
C GLU A 106 -1.38 -17.49 -1.19
N SER A 107 -2.56 -17.57 -1.80
CA SER A 107 -3.12 -18.83 -2.31
C SER A 107 -2.42 -19.35 -3.57
N LEU A 108 -2.02 -18.47 -4.49
CA LEU A 108 -1.40 -18.82 -5.78
C LEU A 108 0.12 -18.93 -5.71
N GLY A 109 0.73 -18.21 -4.77
CA GLY A 109 2.19 -18.07 -4.67
C GLY A 109 2.90 -19.27 -4.06
N GLY A 110 2.22 -20.08 -3.26
CA GLY A 110 2.84 -21.15 -2.48
C GLY A 110 4.07 -20.63 -1.72
N SER A 111 5.19 -21.36 -1.78
CA SER A 111 6.46 -20.96 -1.13
C SER A 111 7.22 -19.82 -1.81
N ARG A 112 6.67 -19.17 -2.84
CA ARG A 112 7.34 -18.06 -3.55
C ARG A 112 7.29 -16.75 -2.79
N PHE A 113 6.30 -16.58 -1.91
CA PHE A 113 6.12 -15.40 -1.07
C PHE A 113 6.17 -15.84 0.38
N GLY A 114 6.83 -15.02 1.21
CA GLY A 114 6.80 -15.15 2.66
C GLY A 114 5.63 -14.35 3.26
N VAL A 115 5.85 -13.77 4.44
CA VAL A 115 4.87 -12.87 5.06
C VAL A 115 4.66 -11.64 4.16
N ILE A 116 3.41 -11.38 3.81
CA ILE A 116 3.01 -10.29 2.92
C ILE A 116 2.78 -9.02 3.74
N GLY A 117 3.42 -7.92 3.35
CA GLY A 117 3.22 -6.60 3.94
C GLY A 117 2.42 -5.68 3.01
N LEU A 118 1.29 -5.20 3.46
CA LEU A 118 0.49 -4.19 2.78
C LEU A 118 0.81 -2.81 3.36
N VAL A 119 1.09 -1.84 2.49
CA VAL A 119 1.39 -0.45 2.88
C VAL A 119 0.29 0.46 2.35
N PRO A 120 -0.77 0.72 3.12
CA PRO A 120 -1.84 1.63 2.74
C PRO A 120 -1.31 3.06 2.59
N CYS A 121 -1.55 3.69 1.43
CA CYS A 121 -1.13 5.06 1.12
C CYS A 121 -2.22 5.85 0.39
N ALA A 122 -3.31 5.22 -0.05
CA ALA A 122 -4.32 5.87 -0.87
C ALA A 122 -5.08 6.96 -0.11
N VAL A 123 -5.40 8.04 -0.83
CA VAL A 123 -6.16 9.18 -0.31
C VAL A 123 -7.30 9.52 -1.27
N GLY A 124 -8.54 9.45 -0.78
CA GLY A 124 -9.74 9.60 -1.59
C GLY A 124 -9.90 11.01 -2.18
N GLY A 125 -10.41 11.08 -3.43
CA GLY A 125 -10.70 12.34 -4.12
C GLY A 125 -9.47 13.06 -4.69
N THR A 126 -8.31 12.39 -4.75
CA THR A 126 -7.06 13.00 -5.22
C THR A 126 -6.88 12.86 -6.73
N LYS A 127 -6.27 13.88 -7.36
CA LYS A 127 -5.83 13.87 -8.75
C LYS A 127 -4.38 13.42 -8.84
N ILE A 128 -3.96 12.88 -10.00
CA ILE A 128 -2.58 12.44 -10.24
C ILE A 128 -1.54 13.55 -10.01
N ILE A 129 -1.89 14.81 -10.27
CA ILE A 129 -0.98 15.94 -10.04
C ILE A 129 -0.58 16.09 -8.57
N GLN A 130 -1.43 15.67 -7.63
CA GLN A 130 -1.17 15.71 -6.18
C GLN A 130 -0.20 14.59 -5.73
N TRP A 131 0.17 13.69 -6.63
CA TRP A 131 1.13 12.61 -6.42
C TRP A 131 2.49 12.87 -7.10
N GLY A 132 2.70 14.06 -7.65
CA GLY A 132 3.99 14.44 -8.21
C GLY A 132 5.07 14.62 -7.15
N ARG A 133 6.34 14.38 -7.51
CA ARG A 133 7.50 14.61 -6.61
C ARG A 133 7.44 16.02 -6.01
N GLY A 134 7.65 16.11 -4.70
CA GLY A 134 7.57 17.36 -3.94
C GLY A 134 6.20 17.65 -3.33
N THR A 135 5.15 16.91 -3.66
CA THR A 135 3.85 17.04 -2.98
C THR A 135 3.82 16.24 -1.69
N ALA A 136 2.85 16.54 -0.81
CA ALA A 136 2.68 15.84 0.47
C ALA A 136 2.38 14.36 0.28
N LEU A 137 1.49 13.99 -0.66
CA LEU A 137 1.11 12.60 -0.91
C LEU A 137 2.29 11.77 -1.43
N TYR A 138 3.07 12.35 -2.34
CA TYR A 138 4.30 11.72 -2.82
C TYR A 138 5.31 11.49 -1.70
N GLY A 139 5.55 12.53 -0.90
CA GLY A 139 6.47 12.44 0.24
C GLY A 139 6.04 11.38 1.26
N GLN A 140 4.73 11.29 1.55
CA GLN A 140 4.18 10.27 2.42
C GLN A 140 4.34 8.85 1.85
N LEU A 141 4.05 8.65 0.55
CA LEU A 141 4.23 7.36 -0.12
C LEU A 141 5.68 6.89 -0.03
N VAL A 142 6.65 7.75 -0.40
CA VAL A 142 8.08 7.42 -0.35
C VAL A 142 8.54 7.13 1.09
N ARG A 143 8.10 7.94 2.06
CA ARG A 143 8.42 7.72 3.47
C ARG A 143 7.92 6.36 3.96
N ARG A 144 6.63 6.06 3.75
CA ARG A 144 6.03 4.79 4.19
C ARG A 144 6.66 3.59 3.50
N ALA A 145 6.98 3.71 2.20
CA ALA A 145 7.71 2.68 1.47
C ALA A 145 9.09 2.40 2.09
N LYS A 146 9.83 3.46 2.47
CA LYS A 146 11.15 3.31 3.13
C LYS A 146 11.03 2.72 4.53
N VAL A 147 10.03 3.14 5.31
CA VAL A 147 9.76 2.55 6.64
C VAL A 147 9.47 1.06 6.50
N ALA A 148 8.63 0.68 5.55
CA ALA A 148 8.26 -0.72 5.34
C ALA A 148 9.46 -1.63 5.03
N MET A 149 10.52 -1.09 4.42
CA MET A 149 11.75 -1.85 4.10
C MET A 149 12.75 -1.95 5.26
N GLN A 150 12.57 -1.24 6.38
CA GLN A 150 13.57 -1.15 7.45
C GLN A 150 13.88 -2.51 8.11
N GLU A 151 12.90 -3.42 8.12
CA GLU A 151 13.05 -4.77 8.70
C GLU A 151 13.46 -5.83 7.66
N GLY A 152 13.97 -5.40 6.49
CA GLY A 152 14.53 -6.28 5.46
C GLY A 152 13.54 -6.74 4.38
N GLY A 153 12.28 -6.30 4.44
CA GLY A 153 11.29 -6.59 3.40
C GLY A 153 11.62 -5.96 2.05
N LYS A 154 11.12 -6.57 0.98
CA LYS A 154 11.34 -6.10 -0.40
C LYS A 154 10.03 -5.63 -1.01
N ILE A 155 10.00 -4.43 -1.57
CA ILE A 155 8.86 -3.97 -2.35
C ILE A 155 8.79 -4.79 -3.63
N ARG A 156 7.66 -5.49 -3.83
CA ARG A 156 7.40 -6.32 -5.02
C ARG A 156 6.66 -5.55 -6.09
N ALA A 157 5.65 -4.77 -5.68
CA ALA A 157 4.86 -3.97 -6.59
C ALA A 157 4.18 -2.80 -5.87
N MET A 158 3.69 -1.84 -6.65
CA MET A 158 2.70 -0.86 -6.22
C MET A 158 1.39 -1.12 -6.97
N LEU A 159 0.30 -1.29 -6.22
CA LEU A 159 -1.05 -1.27 -6.76
C LEU A 159 -1.50 0.19 -6.84
N TRP A 160 -1.93 0.60 -8.02
CA TRP A 160 -2.39 1.96 -8.29
C TRP A 160 -3.82 1.95 -8.79
N TYR A 161 -4.74 2.51 -8.01
CA TYR A 161 -6.14 2.65 -8.40
C TYR A 161 -6.57 4.10 -8.23
N GLN A 162 -6.48 4.87 -9.33
CA GLN A 162 -6.75 6.30 -9.35
C GLN A 162 -7.03 6.72 -10.81
N GLY A 163 -7.74 7.83 -11.00
CA GLY A 163 -8.01 8.42 -12.32
C GLY A 163 -9.35 9.13 -12.34
N GLU A 164 -10.31 8.71 -11.54
CA GLU A 164 -11.69 9.23 -11.55
C GLU A 164 -11.73 10.74 -11.30
N SER A 165 -10.88 11.24 -10.39
CA SER A 165 -10.81 12.69 -10.10
C SER A 165 -10.21 13.51 -11.26
N ASP A 166 -9.45 12.87 -12.16
CA ASP A 166 -8.83 13.51 -13.30
C ASP A 166 -9.74 13.53 -14.54
N THR A 167 -10.88 12.79 -14.53
CA THR A 167 -11.85 12.81 -15.64
C THR A 167 -12.82 13.99 -15.59
N VAL A 168 -12.83 14.77 -14.50
CA VAL A 168 -13.76 15.90 -14.32
C VAL A 168 -13.46 17.04 -15.32
N ARG A 169 -12.19 17.23 -15.69
CA ARG A 169 -11.75 18.25 -16.63
C ARG A 169 -10.94 17.59 -17.75
N ILE A 170 -11.20 18.00 -18.98
CA ILE A 170 -10.54 17.44 -20.16
C ILE A 170 -9.01 17.64 -20.11
N GLU A 171 -8.55 18.80 -19.63
CA GLU A 171 -7.13 19.12 -19.54
C GLU A 171 -6.39 18.21 -18.55
N ASP A 172 -7.06 17.78 -17.46
CA ASP A 172 -6.48 16.83 -16.50
C ASP A 172 -6.42 15.43 -17.08
N ALA A 173 -7.49 15.01 -17.82
CA ALA A 173 -7.54 13.72 -18.48
C ALA A 173 -6.46 13.60 -19.58
N GLU A 174 -6.28 14.62 -20.40
CA GLU A 174 -5.24 14.67 -21.44
C GLU A 174 -3.82 14.65 -20.85
N ALA A 175 -3.61 15.34 -19.73
CA ALA A 175 -2.31 15.37 -19.06
C ALA A 175 -2.01 14.13 -18.21
N TYR A 176 -3.00 13.25 -17.97
CA TYR A 176 -2.89 12.13 -17.02
C TYR A 176 -1.73 11.19 -17.35
N LYS A 177 -1.61 10.75 -18.61
CA LYS A 177 -0.57 9.82 -19.06
C LYS A 177 0.84 10.37 -18.73
N GLY A 178 1.14 11.58 -19.15
CA GLY A 178 2.47 12.18 -18.93
C GLY A 178 2.77 12.39 -17.45
N ARG A 179 1.76 12.78 -16.64
CA ARG A 179 1.89 12.91 -15.19
C ARG A 179 2.16 11.54 -14.53
N MET A 180 1.48 10.48 -14.97
CA MET A 180 1.66 9.12 -14.46
C MET A 180 3.05 8.56 -14.80
N GLU A 181 3.50 8.72 -16.03
CA GLU A 181 4.85 8.31 -16.47
C GLU A 181 5.94 9.02 -15.62
N LYS A 182 5.78 10.33 -15.41
CA LYS A 182 6.68 11.09 -14.57
C LYS A 182 6.66 10.61 -13.11
N PHE A 183 5.47 10.41 -12.53
CA PHE A 183 5.30 9.91 -11.16
C PHE A 183 6.01 8.56 -10.97
N ILE A 184 5.82 7.62 -11.89
CA ILE A 184 6.46 6.29 -11.84
C ILE A 184 7.99 6.42 -11.93
N GLY A 185 8.50 7.25 -12.86
CA GLY A 185 9.93 7.49 -13.01
C GLY A 185 10.56 8.07 -11.75
N ASP A 186 9.91 9.08 -11.17
CA ASP A 186 10.32 9.71 -9.93
C ASP A 186 10.33 8.71 -8.76
N LEU A 187 9.27 7.93 -8.61
CA LEU A 187 9.13 6.93 -7.54
C LEU A 187 10.20 5.84 -7.62
N ARG A 188 10.45 5.31 -8.82
CA ARG A 188 11.51 4.33 -9.06
C ARG A 188 12.89 4.86 -8.69
N SER A 189 13.14 6.13 -9.03
CA SER A 189 14.39 6.82 -8.68
C SER A 189 14.55 6.99 -7.17
N ASP A 190 13.52 7.46 -6.47
CA ASP A 190 13.59 7.80 -5.04
C ASP A 190 13.59 6.57 -4.13
N LEU A 191 13.06 5.44 -4.62
CA LEU A 191 13.12 4.15 -3.95
C LEU A 191 14.35 3.32 -4.37
N ALA A 192 15.20 3.83 -5.28
CA ALA A 192 16.32 3.09 -5.88
C ALA A 192 15.86 1.72 -6.44
N HIS A 193 14.67 1.66 -7.01
CA HIS A 193 14.04 0.44 -7.52
C HIS A 193 13.59 0.63 -8.98
N PRO A 194 14.52 0.62 -9.96
CA PRO A 194 14.23 0.95 -11.37
C PRO A 194 13.22 0.00 -12.02
N SER A 195 13.14 -1.23 -11.54
CA SER A 195 12.22 -2.27 -12.05
C SER A 195 10.94 -2.43 -11.21
N LEU A 196 10.60 -1.46 -10.34
CA LEU A 196 9.37 -1.54 -9.55
C LEU A 196 8.15 -1.78 -10.46
N PHE A 197 7.45 -2.90 -10.21
CA PHE A 197 6.21 -3.20 -10.91
C PHE A 197 5.09 -2.25 -10.45
N ILE A 198 4.33 -1.74 -11.44
CA ILE A 198 3.13 -0.97 -11.19
C ILE A 198 1.96 -1.76 -11.73
N ILE A 199 1.05 -2.15 -10.85
CA ILE A 199 -0.20 -2.84 -11.17
C ILE A 199 -1.28 -1.78 -11.16
N GLN A 200 -1.68 -1.33 -12.34
CA GLN A 200 -2.75 -0.35 -12.47
C GLN A 200 -4.10 -1.06 -12.56
N VAL A 201 -5.00 -0.70 -11.65
CA VAL A 201 -6.41 -1.13 -11.73
C VAL A 201 -7.16 -0.13 -12.57
N HIS A 202 -7.82 -0.61 -13.63
CA HIS A 202 -8.64 0.19 -14.53
C HIS A 202 -10.04 -0.40 -14.63
N ILE A 203 -11.07 0.44 -14.46
CA ILE A 203 -12.46 0.03 -14.70
C ILE A 203 -12.84 0.46 -16.11
N SER A 204 -13.17 -0.50 -16.97
CA SER A 204 -13.81 -0.22 -18.25
C SER A 204 -15.32 -0.07 -18.04
N SER A 205 -15.90 1.01 -18.57
CA SER A 205 -17.32 1.35 -18.41
C SER A 205 -18.30 0.41 -19.12
N SER A 206 -17.83 -0.51 -19.95
CA SER A 206 -18.69 -1.37 -20.76
C SER A 206 -19.01 -2.75 -20.16
N TYR A 207 -18.21 -3.23 -19.20
CA TYR A 207 -18.46 -4.42 -18.37
C TYR A 207 -17.55 -4.31 -17.14
N PHE A 208 -17.94 -4.83 -15.99
CA PHE A 208 -17.12 -4.92 -14.80
C PHE A 208 -15.90 -5.83 -15.06
N SER A 209 -14.93 -5.31 -15.78
CA SER A 209 -13.66 -6.00 -16.06
C SER A 209 -12.54 -5.21 -15.43
N ILE A 210 -11.83 -5.83 -14.50
CA ILE A 210 -10.58 -5.29 -13.96
C ILE A 210 -9.50 -5.62 -14.98
N ALA A 211 -9.01 -4.62 -15.71
CA ALA A 211 -7.82 -4.77 -16.55
C ALA A 211 -6.59 -4.46 -15.68
N ILE A 212 -5.74 -5.45 -15.47
CA ILE A 212 -4.44 -5.27 -14.84
C ILE A 212 -3.44 -4.89 -15.93
N VAL A 213 -3.05 -3.63 -15.96
CA VAL A 213 -2.01 -3.14 -16.87
C VAL A 213 -0.66 -3.21 -16.15
N LEU A 214 0.18 -4.15 -16.57
CA LEU A 214 1.57 -4.25 -16.12
C LEU A 214 2.42 -3.22 -16.86
N MET A 215 2.80 -2.13 -16.20
CA MET A 215 3.76 -1.18 -16.75
C MET A 215 5.18 -1.66 -16.47
N HIS A 216 5.78 -2.35 -17.43
CA HIS A 216 7.20 -2.65 -17.44
C HIS A 216 7.98 -1.43 -17.98
N THR A 217 9.17 -1.15 -17.47
CA THR A 217 10.09 -0.18 -18.05
C THR A 217 10.47 -0.59 -19.46
N LEU A 218 10.07 0.19 -20.44
CA LEU A 218 10.74 0.16 -21.73
C LEU A 218 12.07 0.92 -21.58
N SER A 219 13.17 0.16 -21.46
CA SER A 219 14.47 0.66 -21.91
C SER A 219 14.29 1.07 -23.36
N SER A 220 14.77 2.26 -23.69
CA SER A 220 14.68 2.86 -25.01
C SER A 220 15.23 1.94 -26.09
N THR A 221 14.43 1.08 -26.66
CA THR A 221 14.52 0.53 -28.02
C THR A 221 13.30 -0.35 -28.28
N THR A 222 12.50 0.11 -29.25
CA THR A 222 11.44 -0.65 -29.96
C THR A 222 10.19 -1.04 -29.16
N THR A 223 9.13 -0.30 -29.46
CA THR A 223 7.75 -0.52 -29.03
C THR A 223 7.22 -1.87 -29.51
N THR A 224 6.89 -2.76 -28.61
CA THR A 224 5.91 -3.82 -28.87
C THR A 224 4.95 -3.87 -27.69
N THR A 225 3.76 -3.33 -27.92
CA THR A 225 2.65 -3.38 -26.97
C THR A 225 2.08 -4.78 -26.97
N THR A 226 2.39 -5.58 -25.96
CA THR A 226 1.70 -6.86 -25.75
C THR A 226 0.62 -6.63 -24.71
N THR A 227 -0.59 -6.37 -25.15
CA THR A 227 -1.81 -6.42 -24.34
C THR A 227 -2.21 -7.89 -24.21
N SER A 228 -1.87 -8.53 -23.09
CA SER A 228 -2.51 -9.78 -22.72
C SER A 228 -3.65 -9.45 -21.74
N SER A 229 -4.87 -9.42 -22.28
CA SER A 229 -6.09 -9.31 -21.50
C SER A 229 -6.43 -10.69 -20.93
N ASN A 230 -6.00 -10.99 -19.72
CA ASN A 230 -6.58 -12.09 -18.98
C ASN A 230 -7.77 -11.57 -18.20
N VAL A 231 -8.97 -11.74 -18.75
CA VAL A 231 -10.24 -11.47 -18.10
C VAL A 231 -10.52 -12.64 -17.16
N ILE A 232 -10.51 -12.39 -15.85
CA ILE A 232 -11.02 -13.34 -14.86
C ILE A 232 -12.48 -12.94 -14.60
N PRO A 233 -13.46 -13.77 -14.97
CA PRO A 233 -14.85 -13.49 -14.60
C PRO A 233 -15.04 -13.75 -13.12
N LEU A 234 -15.54 -12.75 -12.40
CA LEU A 234 -16.05 -12.92 -11.05
C LEU A 234 -17.46 -13.51 -11.16
N SER A 235 -17.61 -14.76 -10.72
CA SER A 235 -18.91 -15.40 -10.49
C SER A 235 -19.49 -14.96 -9.14
#